data_45847f054b1197c268ec606ba44d6aca
#
_entry.id   45847f054b1197c268ec606ba44d6aca
#
_cell.length_a   1.000
_cell.length_b   1.000
_cell.length_c   1.000
_cell.angle_alpha   90.00
_cell.angle_beta   90.00
_cell.angle_gamma   90.00
#
_symmetry.space_group_name_H-M   'P 1'
#
loop_
_entity.id
_entity.type
_entity.pdbx_description
1 polymer ?
#
loop_
_entity_poly.entity_id
_entity_poly.type
_entity_poly.pdbx_seq_one_letter_code
_entity_poly.pdbx_strand_id
1 'polypeptide(L)' 'MTRPPLPLYLDDVVALRKRHPCGGATWRIVRLGADIGLRCATCDHRVLLPRAEVERDITRFVE' A
#
# COMPACT_ATOMS: atom_id res chain seq x y z
N MET A 1 22.41 2.46 8.06
CA MET A 1 22.36 2.88 6.65
C MET A 1 20.95 3.25 6.27
N THR A 2 20.76 4.42 5.70
CA THR A 2 19.43 4.92 5.36
C THR A 2 19.06 4.46 3.97
N ARG A 3 17.89 3.83 3.85
CA ARG A 3 17.35 3.50 2.53
C ARG A 3 16.56 4.68 1.99
N PRO A 4 16.66 4.94 0.68
CA PRO A 4 15.79 5.97 0.09
C PRO A 4 14.33 5.55 0.20
N PRO A 5 13.39 6.51 0.27
CA PRO A 5 11.97 6.18 0.26
C PRO A 5 11.59 5.43 -1.01
N LEU A 6 10.66 4.50 -0.90
CA LEU A 6 10.14 3.81 -2.07
C LEU A 6 9.38 4.81 -2.95
N PRO A 7 9.55 4.71 -4.28
CA PRO A 7 8.79 5.57 -5.19
C PRO A 7 7.33 5.08 -5.25
N LEU A 8 6.47 5.79 -4.55
CA LEU A 8 5.05 5.47 -4.52
C LEU A 8 4.30 6.48 -5.39
N TYR A 9 3.44 5.99 -6.25
CA TYR A 9 2.64 6.83 -7.13
C TYR A 9 1.17 6.49 -7.01
N LEU A 10 0.31 7.46 -7.33
CA LEU A 10 -1.14 7.22 -7.37
C LEU A 10 -1.43 6.11 -8.39
N ASP A 11 -2.41 5.28 -8.06
CA ASP A 11 -2.86 4.15 -8.87
C ASP A 11 -1.88 2.99 -8.98
N ASP A 12 -0.74 3.07 -8.29
CA ASP A 12 0.13 1.91 -8.20
C ASP A 12 -0.57 0.81 -7.42
N VAL A 13 -0.40 -0.43 -7.87
CA VAL A 13 -0.93 -1.60 -7.19
C VAL A 13 0.23 -2.31 -6.51
N VAL A 14 0.08 -2.55 -5.22
CA VAL A 14 1.13 -3.15 -4.40
C VAL A 14 0.57 -4.32 -3.61
N ALA A 15 1.42 -5.28 -3.33
CA ALA A 15 1.08 -6.37 -2.42
C ALA A 15 1.69 -6.07 -1.06
N LEU A 16 0.89 -6.15 -0.03
CA LEU A 16 1.34 -5.92 1.34
C LEU A 16 1.48 -7.24 2.08
N ARG A 17 2.35 -7.21 3.09
CA ARG A 17 2.54 -8.37 3.96
C ARG A 17 1.26 -8.74 4.69
N LYS A 18 0.48 -7.73 5.08
CA LYS A 18 -0.78 -7.94 5.78
C LYS A 18 -1.89 -8.26 4.80
N ARG A 19 -2.73 -9.22 5.14
CA ARG A 19 -3.91 -9.53 4.36
C ARG A 19 -5.11 -8.78 4.91
N HIS A 20 -5.96 -8.33 4.01
CA HIS A 20 -7.24 -7.77 4.39
C HIS A 20 -8.18 -8.92 4.79
N PRO A 21 -9.14 -8.65 5.71
CA PRO A 21 -10.11 -9.69 6.12
C PRO A 21 -10.88 -10.33 4.97
N CYS A 22 -11.01 -9.66 3.84
CA CYS A 22 -11.68 -10.24 2.68
C CYS A 22 -10.82 -11.26 1.94
N GLY A 23 -9.59 -11.49 2.40
CA GLY A 23 -8.68 -12.43 1.77
C GLY A 23 -7.73 -11.81 0.75
N GLY A 24 -7.94 -10.55 0.40
CA GLY A 24 -7.07 -9.87 -0.55
C GLY A 24 -5.80 -9.35 0.12
N ALA A 25 -4.70 -9.32 -0.64
CA ALA A 25 -3.44 -8.76 -0.16
C ALA A 25 -2.92 -7.68 -1.10
N THR A 26 -3.67 -7.36 -2.13
CA THR A 26 -3.29 -6.40 -3.16
C THR A 26 -4.06 -5.10 -2.94
N TRP A 27 -3.34 -3.99 -3.01
CA TRP A 27 -3.91 -2.68 -2.69
C TRP A 27 -3.53 -1.67 -3.75
N ARG A 28 -4.45 -0.76 -4.05
CA ARG A 28 -4.18 0.36 -4.95
C ARG A 28 -3.93 1.61 -4.11
N ILE A 29 -2.91 2.37 -4.46
CA ILE A 29 -2.59 3.62 -3.80
C ILE A 29 -3.52 4.70 -4.35
N VAL A 30 -4.38 5.26 -3.47
CA VAL A 30 -5.37 6.26 -3.87
C VAL A 30 -5.08 7.64 -3.27
N ARG A 31 -4.12 7.73 -2.36
CA ARG A 31 -3.73 9.00 -1.76
C ARG A 31 -2.26 8.95 -1.36
N LEU A 32 -1.55 10.02 -1.69
CA LEU A 32 -0.15 10.20 -1.28
C LEU A 32 -0.06 11.38 -0.33
N GLY A 33 0.76 11.21 0.71
CA GLY A 33 0.96 12.26 1.70
C GLY A 33 1.75 11.67 2.85
N ALA A 34 1.67 12.28 4.03
CA ALA A 34 2.28 11.73 5.23
C ALA A 34 1.70 10.35 5.53
N ASP A 35 0.40 10.19 5.28
CA ASP A 35 -0.27 8.90 5.33
C ASP A 35 -0.60 8.48 3.91
N ILE A 36 -0.52 7.18 3.66
CA ILE A 36 -0.83 6.60 2.36
C ILE A 36 -2.24 6.03 2.40
N GLY A 37 -3.08 6.48 1.47
CA GLY A 37 -4.42 5.93 1.33
C GLY A 37 -4.38 4.72 0.41
N LEU A 38 -4.92 3.61 0.88
CA LEU A 38 -4.93 2.35 0.15
C LEU A 38 -6.36 1.87 -0.02
N ARG A 39 -6.64 1.30 -1.18
CA ARG A 39 -7.94 0.69 -1.46
C ARG A 39 -7.72 -0.77 -1.81
N CYS A 40 -8.42 -1.65 -1.10
CA CYS A 40 -8.31 -3.08 -1.37
C CYS A 40 -8.82 -3.38 -2.78
N ALA A 41 -8.03 -4.07 -3.57
CA ALA A 41 -8.40 -4.38 -4.94
C ALA A 41 -9.52 -5.41 -5.03
N THR A 42 -9.78 -6.14 -3.95
CA THR A 42 -10.77 -7.19 -3.93
C THR A 42 -12.15 -6.69 -3.47
N CYS A 43 -12.19 -5.97 -2.33
CA CYS A 43 -13.45 -5.57 -1.74
C CYS A 43 -13.67 -4.05 -1.70
N ASP A 44 -12.71 -3.29 -2.24
CA ASP A 44 -12.82 -1.84 -2.34
C ASP A 44 -12.76 -1.09 -1.01
N HIS A 45 -12.39 -1.78 0.07
CA HIS A 45 -12.25 -1.14 1.38
C HIS A 45 -11.05 -0.21 1.41
N ARG A 46 -11.21 0.96 2.02
CA ARG A 46 -10.14 1.97 2.09
C ARG A 46 -9.55 2.03 3.49
N VAL A 47 -8.23 2.18 3.55
CA VAL A 47 -7.51 2.36 4.81
C VAL A 47 -6.47 3.45 4.64
N LEU A 48 -6.09 4.09 5.74
CA LEU A 48 -4.98 5.03 5.79
C LEU A 48 -3.92 4.46 6.71
N LEU A 49 -2.70 4.39 6.21
CA LEU A 49 -1.56 3.90 6.98
C LEU A 49 -0.41 4.88 6.88
N PRO A 50 0.39 5.03 7.94
CA PRO A 50 1.60 5.84 7.86
C PRO A 50 2.50 5.36 6.73
N ARG A 51 3.12 6.30 6.02
CA ARG A 51 3.97 5.96 4.88
C ARG A 51 5.08 4.97 5.28
N ALA A 52 5.67 5.17 6.45
CA ALA A 52 6.74 4.28 6.91
C ALA A 52 6.25 2.85 7.05
N GLU A 53 5.02 2.66 7.53
CA GLU A 53 4.43 1.34 7.67
C GLU A 53 4.16 0.71 6.31
N VAL A 54 3.65 1.50 5.37
CA VAL A 54 3.40 1.01 4.01
C VAL A 54 4.71 0.57 3.35
N GLU A 55 5.75 1.40 3.46
CA GLU A 55 7.05 1.07 2.87
C GLU A 55 7.62 -0.22 3.46
N ARG A 56 7.43 -0.41 4.77
CA ARG A 56 7.92 -1.62 5.43
C ARG A 56 7.14 -2.85 5.00
N ASP A 57 5.84 -2.71 4.78
CA ASP A 57 4.96 -3.85 4.54
C ASP A 57 4.81 -4.21 3.06
N ILE A 58 5.23 -3.35 2.14
CA ILE A 58 5.18 -3.68 0.72
C ILE A 58 6.14 -4.83 0.44
N THR A 59 5.61 -5.92 -0.11
CA THR A 59 6.43 -7.06 -0.50
C THR A 59 6.82 -6.99 -1.96
N ARG A 60 5.96 -6.39 -2.79
CA ARG A 60 6.26 -6.23 -4.22
C ARG A 60 5.27 -5.24 -4.84
N PHE A 61 5.65 -4.68 -5.97
CA PHE A 61 4.75 -3.92 -6.81
C PHE A 61 4.12 -4.86 -7.83
N VAL A 62 2.80 -4.79 -7.95
CA VAL A 62 2.06 -5.69 -8.83
C VAL A 62 1.97 -5.11 -10.23
N GLU A 63 1.94 -3.78 -10.32
CA GLU A 63 1.91 -3.09 -11.62
C GLU A 63 2.82 -1.93 -11.66
#